data_43c494dd0f761293c0a8da22e8849588
#
_entry.id   43c494dd0f761293c0a8da22e8849588
#
_cell.length_a   1.000
_cell.length_b   1.000
_cell.length_c   1.000
_cell.angle_alpha   90.00
_cell.angle_beta   90.00
_cell.angle_gamma   90.00
#
_symmetry.space_group_name_H-M   'P 1'
#
loop_
_entity.id
_entity.type
_entity.pdbx_description
1 polymer ?
#
loop_
_entity_poly.entity_id
_entity_poly.type
_entity_poly.pdbx_seq_one_letter_code
_entity_poly.pdbx_strand_id
1 'polypeptide(L)'
;FPGSWDTDSFYQFLKEHTREHAEYPFIESYELHWKGPLKLKVRVREKNVVAYVGFMSSRFYFDRDGMVVESTQEPLEGVPRIEGLDFGSISLHKRISVKNDRVFHDIMNLTNALSELQISCESIRYDDSLNATLNLGDIRVKLGADQDMEEKISCLREILPKLSGRRGELDLSTYLDRGGRDSFIFTESK
;
A
#
# COMPACT_ATOMS: atom_id res chain seq x y z
N PHE A 1 16.17 -38.22 23.65
CA PHE A 1 16.35 -36.85 24.16
C PHE A 1 16.37 -36.89 25.67
N PRO A 2 17.41 -36.47 26.37
CA PRO A 2 17.43 -36.31 27.80
C PRO A 2 17.03 -34.88 28.15
N GLY A 3 15.94 -34.73 28.86
CA GLY A 3 15.51 -33.47 29.47
C GLY A 3 14.07 -33.15 29.13
N SER A 4 13.13 -33.55 29.98
CA SER A 4 11.79 -32.96 30.00
C SER A 4 11.95 -31.53 30.48
N TRP A 5 11.89 -30.59 29.53
CA TRP A 5 11.66 -29.19 29.88
C TRP A 5 10.29 -29.14 30.52
N ASP A 6 10.20 -28.65 31.75
CA ASP A 6 8.90 -28.33 32.29
C ASP A 6 8.32 -27.14 31.52
N THR A 7 7.01 -27.05 31.54
CA THR A 7 6.28 -26.00 30.76
C THR A 7 6.71 -24.59 31.17
N ASP A 8 7.15 -24.41 32.40
CA ASP A 8 7.56 -23.11 32.94
C ASP A 8 8.96 -22.70 32.43
N SER A 9 9.90 -23.64 32.35
CA SER A 9 11.24 -23.37 31.82
C SER A 9 11.22 -23.07 30.33
N PHE A 10 10.36 -23.75 29.55
CA PHE A 10 10.18 -23.48 28.13
C PHE A 10 9.44 -22.14 27.90
N TYR A 11 8.48 -21.82 28.75
CA TYR A 11 7.80 -20.53 28.72
C TYR A 11 8.77 -19.39 29.11
N GLN A 12 9.62 -19.55 30.11
CA GLN A 12 10.66 -18.57 30.46
C GLN A 12 11.69 -18.42 29.34
N PHE A 13 12.14 -19.50 28.73
CA PHE A 13 13.04 -19.47 27.57
C PHE A 13 12.42 -18.69 26.41
N LEU A 14 11.17 -18.96 26.03
CA LEU A 14 10.45 -18.20 25.02
C LEU A 14 10.27 -16.74 25.43
N LYS A 15 9.92 -16.46 26.66
CA LYS A 15 9.72 -15.12 27.19
C LYS A 15 11.01 -14.30 27.24
N GLU A 16 12.14 -14.92 27.48
CA GLU A 16 13.47 -14.28 27.42
C GLU A 16 13.93 -14.03 25.99
N HIS A 17 13.69 -14.97 25.08
CA HIS A 17 14.06 -14.83 23.68
C HIS A 17 13.05 -13.99 22.86
N THR A 18 11.82 -13.87 23.33
CA THR A 18 10.82 -12.94 22.73
C THR A 18 10.83 -11.56 23.40
N ARG A 19 11.61 -11.35 24.48
CA ARG A 19 11.80 -10.05 25.12
C ARG A 19 12.84 -9.16 24.43
N GLU A 20 13.71 -9.69 23.61
CA GLU A 20 14.36 -8.86 22.62
C GLU A 20 13.27 -8.42 21.65
N HIS A 21 12.97 -7.12 21.66
CA HIS A 21 12.11 -6.44 20.71
C HIS A 21 12.71 -6.58 19.30
N ALA A 22 12.61 -7.76 18.73
CA ALA A 22 12.73 -7.90 17.31
C ALA A 22 11.50 -7.17 16.75
N GLU A 23 11.70 -5.88 16.40
CA GLU A 23 10.70 -5.14 15.63
C GLU A 23 10.59 -5.85 14.30
N TYR A 24 9.59 -6.72 14.19
CA TYR A 24 9.28 -7.37 12.92
C TYR A 24 8.65 -6.33 12.01
N PRO A 25 9.22 -6.09 10.83
CA PRO A 25 8.61 -5.19 9.86
C PRO A 25 7.12 -5.53 9.67
N PHE A 26 6.27 -4.51 9.63
CA PHE A 26 4.83 -4.63 9.40
C PHE A 26 3.99 -5.35 10.46
N ILE A 27 4.58 -5.79 11.57
CA ILE A 27 3.86 -6.34 12.72
C ILE A 27 3.73 -5.27 13.79
N GLU A 28 2.48 -4.93 14.17
CA GLU A 28 2.17 -4.02 15.25
C GLU A 28 2.29 -4.71 16.61
N SER A 29 1.72 -5.92 16.71
CA SER A 29 1.76 -6.72 17.92
C SER A 29 1.49 -8.19 17.62
N TYR A 30 1.94 -9.07 18.52
CA TYR A 30 1.57 -10.48 18.48
C TYR A 30 1.25 -10.99 19.87
N GLU A 31 0.31 -11.95 19.93
CA GLU A 31 -0.10 -12.62 21.15
C GLU A 31 0.11 -14.12 20.99
N LEU A 32 0.70 -14.75 22.01
CA LEU A 32 0.91 -16.19 22.06
C LEU A 32 -0.08 -16.82 23.04
N HIS A 33 -0.92 -17.73 22.55
CA HIS A 33 -1.89 -18.46 23.36
C HIS A 33 -1.64 -19.96 23.29
N TRP A 34 -1.31 -20.57 24.43
CA TRP A 34 -1.20 -22.01 24.55
C TRP A 34 -2.58 -22.66 24.51
N LYS A 35 -2.83 -23.57 23.57
CA LYS A 35 -4.07 -24.36 23.47
C LYS A 35 -3.85 -25.84 23.88
N GLY A 36 -2.76 -26.15 24.59
CA GLY A 36 -2.39 -27.48 25.04
C GLY A 36 -0.88 -27.70 24.98
N PRO A 37 -0.37 -28.84 25.44
CA PRO A 37 1.05 -29.08 25.64
C PRO A 37 1.90 -29.00 24.35
N LEU A 38 1.27 -29.12 23.16
CA LEU A 38 1.94 -29.11 21.86
C LEU A 38 1.26 -28.17 20.84
N LYS A 39 0.32 -27.29 21.29
CA LYS A 39 -0.39 -26.38 20.40
C LYS A 39 -0.24 -24.94 20.85
N LEU A 40 0.51 -24.17 20.08
CA LEU A 40 0.64 -22.73 20.23
C LEU A 40 -0.21 -22.03 19.15
N LYS A 41 -1.08 -21.10 19.58
CA LYS A 41 -1.81 -20.20 18.70
C LYS A 41 -1.13 -18.84 18.75
N VAL A 42 -0.66 -18.37 17.61
CA VAL A 42 -0.12 -17.02 17.45
C VAL A 42 -1.21 -16.15 16.83
N ARG A 43 -1.52 -15.03 17.47
CA ARG A 43 -2.38 -13.97 16.91
C ARG A 43 -1.48 -12.81 16.57
N VAL A 44 -1.45 -12.44 15.30
CA VAL A 44 -0.64 -11.33 14.80
C VAL A 44 -1.59 -10.18 14.46
N ARG A 45 -1.21 -8.96 14.84
CA ARG A 45 -1.81 -7.71 14.37
C ARG A 45 -0.79 -7.03 13.48
N GLU A 46 -1.16 -6.81 12.24
CA GLU A 46 -0.33 -6.14 11.24
C GLU A 46 -0.50 -4.62 11.35
N LYS A 47 0.55 -3.86 11.02
CA LYS A 47 0.49 -2.41 10.87
C LYS A 47 -0.41 -2.07 9.68
N ASN A 48 -1.25 -1.06 9.84
CA ASN A 48 -2.13 -0.61 8.76
C ASN A 48 -1.35 0.24 7.76
N VAL A 49 -0.89 -0.38 6.70
CA VAL A 49 -0.10 0.26 5.65
C VAL A 49 -0.99 0.53 4.43
N VAL A 50 -0.97 1.76 3.91
CA VAL A 50 -1.73 2.17 2.73
C VAL A 50 -0.83 2.29 1.51
N ALA A 51 0.35 2.90 1.68
CA ALA A 51 1.30 3.15 0.60
C ALA A 51 2.70 3.43 1.18
N TYR A 52 3.68 3.65 0.31
CA TYR A 52 5.00 4.10 0.75
C TYR A 52 5.56 5.21 -0.14
N VAL A 53 6.48 5.99 0.42
CA VAL A 53 7.35 6.92 -0.32
C VAL A 53 8.79 6.45 -0.25
N GLY A 54 9.54 6.65 -1.33
CA GLY A 54 10.97 6.37 -1.37
C GLY A 54 11.78 7.60 -0.96
N PHE A 55 12.71 7.43 -0.02
CA PHE A 55 13.65 8.47 0.38
C PHE A 55 14.99 7.86 0.81
N MET A 56 16.11 8.35 0.30
CA MET A 56 17.50 7.92 0.64
C MET A 56 17.67 6.38 0.65
N SER A 57 17.26 5.70 -0.41
CA SER A 57 17.35 4.23 -0.56
C SER A 57 16.48 3.40 0.40
N SER A 58 15.63 4.03 1.19
CA SER A 58 14.65 3.37 2.07
C SER A 58 13.23 3.63 1.60
N ARG A 59 12.33 2.72 1.96
CA ARG A 59 10.88 2.84 1.78
C ARG A 59 10.27 3.21 3.10
N PHE A 60 9.52 4.30 3.14
CA PHE A 60 8.80 4.78 4.31
C PHE A 60 7.32 4.49 4.11
N TYR A 61 6.84 3.49 4.79
CA TYR A 61 5.45 3.05 4.73
C TYR A 61 4.60 3.86 5.69
N PHE A 62 3.44 4.29 5.25
CA PHE A 62 2.55 5.12 6.03
C PHE A 62 1.12 4.61 6.03
N ASP A 63 0.39 5.00 7.05
CA ASP A 63 -1.03 4.70 7.22
C ASP A 63 -1.92 5.75 6.54
N ARG A 64 -3.24 5.57 6.68
CA ARG A 64 -4.27 6.46 6.13
C ARG A 64 -4.18 7.92 6.59
N ASP A 65 -3.55 8.17 7.72
CA ASP A 65 -3.38 9.51 8.29
C ASP A 65 -2.04 10.14 7.87
N GLY A 66 -1.26 9.45 7.04
CA GLY A 66 0.08 9.85 6.61
C GLY A 66 1.15 9.68 7.68
N MET A 67 0.87 8.90 8.74
CA MET A 67 1.84 8.57 9.77
C MET A 67 2.78 7.48 9.27
N VAL A 68 4.08 7.70 9.36
CA VAL A 68 5.08 6.69 9.00
C VAL A 68 5.10 5.59 10.06
N VAL A 69 4.69 4.40 9.68
CA VAL A 69 4.58 3.24 10.58
C VAL A 69 5.74 2.27 10.45
N GLU A 70 6.46 2.31 9.32
CA GLU A 70 7.60 1.43 9.07
C GLU A 70 8.61 2.07 8.12
N SER A 71 9.90 1.73 8.28
CA SER A 71 10.98 2.13 7.38
C SER A 71 11.90 0.95 7.10
N THR A 72 11.95 0.48 5.86
CA THR A 72 12.76 -0.68 5.46
C THR A 72 13.24 -0.56 4.01
N GLN A 73 14.26 -1.32 3.66
CA GLN A 73 14.72 -1.47 2.27
C GLN A 73 13.96 -2.60 1.55
N GLU A 74 13.33 -3.50 2.30
CA GLU A 74 12.57 -4.60 1.73
C GLU A 74 11.21 -4.12 1.21
N PRO A 75 10.77 -4.57 0.03
CA PRO A 75 9.45 -4.25 -0.50
C PRO A 75 8.37 -5.03 0.23
N LEU A 76 7.23 -4.38 0.50
CA LEU A 76 5.99 -5.05 0.85
C LEU A 76 5.15 -5.22 -0.43
N GLU A 77 4.83 -6.47 -0.76
CA GLU A 77 4.02 -6.76 -1.94
C GLU A 77 2.60 -6.17 -1.83
N GLY A 78 2.07 -5.72 -2.95
CA GLY A 78 0.71 -5.16 -3.02
C GLY A 78 0.56 -3.74 -2.48
N VAL A 79 1.63 -3.11 -1.97
CA VAL A 79 1.61 -1.73 -1.48
C VAL A 79 2.20 -0.80 -2.54
N PRO A 80 1.44 0.17 -3.08
CA PRO A 80 1.90 1.04 -4.14
C PRO A 80 2.89 2.10 -3.62
N ARG A 81 3.82 2.49 -4.49
CA ARG A 81 4.69 3.65 -4.28
C ARG A 81 3.95 4.93 -4.60
N ILE A 82 4.02 5.92 -3.72
CA ILE A 82 3.53 7.27 -4.02
C ILE A 82 4.69 8.14 -4.51
N GLU A 83 4.44 8.82 -5.61
CA GLU A 83 5.38 9.74 -6.27
C GLU A 83 4.75 11.13 -6.43
N GLY A 84 5.58 12.16 -6.55
CA GLY A 84 5.13 13.54 -6.76
C GLY A 84 4.76 14.28 -5.47
N LEU A 85 4.88 13.65 -4.30
CA LEU A 85 4.72 14.35 -3.03
C LEU A 85 5.99 15.18 -2.74
N ASP A 86 5.79 16.47 -2.51
CA ASP A 86 6.85 17.36 -2.05
C ASP A 86 6.86 17.36 -0.51
N PHE A 87 7.82 16.67 0.08
CA PHE A 87 8.02 16.59 1.53
C PHE A 87 9.48 16.90 1.88
N GLY A 88 9.71 17.67 2.95
CA GLY A 88 11.06 18.11 3.35
C GLY A 88 11.85 17.00 4.05
N SER A 89 11.33 16.47 5.14
CA SER A 89 11.95 15.40 5.92
C SER A 89 10.95 14.33 6.28
N ILE A 90 11.43 13.10 6.38
CA ILE A 90 10.60 11.96 6.75
C ILE A 90 11.26 11.22 7.92
N SER A 91 10.47 10.80 8.89
CA SER A 91 10.96 10.06 10.06
C SER A 91 9.91 9.06 10.52
N LEU A 92 10.38 7.93 11.04
CA LEU A 92 9.52 6.91 11.65
C LEU A 92 8.68 7.50 12.79
N HIS A 93 7.43 7.06 12.90
CA HIS A 93 6.43 7.51 13.86
C HIS A 93 6.10 9.01 13.81
N LYS A 94 6.36 9.65 12.67
CA LYS A 94 5.95 11.02 12.40
C LYS A 94 5.10 11.10 11.13
N ARG A 95 4.17 12.05 11.12
CA ARG A 95 3.38 12.33 9.94
C ARG A 95 4.25 12.94 8.85
N ILE A 96 4.08 12.50 7.63
CA ILE A 96 4.74 13.09 6.46
C ILE A 96 4.17 14.51 6.27
N SER A 97 5.03 15.51 6.30
CA SER A 97 4.63 16.90 6.09
C SER A 97 4.59 17.20 4.60
N VAL A 98 3.39 17.44 4.07
CA VAL A 98 3.13 17.79 2.67
C VAL A 98 2.43 19.14 2.57
N LYS A 99 2.43 19.75 1.38
CA LYS A 99 1.75 21.05 1.14
C LYS A 99 0.22 20.97 1.30
N ASN A 100 -0.38 19.83 0.95
CA ASN A 100 -1.82 19.61 1.00
C ASN A 100 -2.14 18.24 1.59
N ASP A 101 -2.60 18.21 2.82
CA ASP A 101 -2.91 16.99 3.56
C ASP A 101 -4.09 16.18 2.97
N ARG A 102 -4.90 16.78 2.08
CA ARG A 102 -5.97 16.05 1.37
C ARG A 102 -5.44 14.88 0.57
N VAL A 103 -4.19 14.96 0.10
CA VAL A 103 -3.56 13.89 -0.68
C VAL A 103 -3.59 12.54 0.05
N PHE A 104 -3.51 12.49 1.38
CA PHE A 104 -3.60 11.23 2.13
C PHE A 104 -5.00 10.61 2.06
N HIS A 105 -6.04 11.44 2.07
CA HIS A 105 -7.41 10.98 1.87
C HIS A 105 -7.60 10.44 0.45
N ASP A 106 -7.09 11.14 -0.55
CA ASP A 106 -7.18 10.75 -1.97
C ASP A 106 -6.40 9.43 -2.20
N ILE A 107 -5.20 9.29 -1.60
CA ILE A 107 -4.41 8.05 -1.63
C ILE A 107 -5.22 6.89 -1.01
N MET A 108 -5.82 7.09 0.15
CA MET A 108 -6.60 6.06 0.82
C MET A 108 -7.80 5.62 -0.01
N ASN A 109 -8.58 6.55 -0.56
CA ASN A 109 -9.73 6.25 -1.40
C ASN A 109 -9.31 5.44 -2.63
N LEU A 110 -8.27 5.89 -3.30
CA LEU A 110 -7.76 5.24 -4.50
C LEU A 110 -7.19 3.84 -4.20
N THR A 111 -6.39 3.69 -3.15
CA THR A 111 -5.82 2.37 -2.79
C THR A 111 -6.90 1.39 -2.33
N ASN A 112 -7.93 1.85 -1.62
CA ASN A 112 -9.08 1.02 -1.27
C ASN A 112 -9.83 0.54 -2.53
N ALA A 113 -10.17 1.44 -3.46
CA ALA A 113 -10.85 1.09 -4.69
C ALA A 113 -10.05 0.10 -5.54
N LEU A 114 -8.73 0.28 -5.65
CA LEU A 114 -7.83 -0.65 -6.34
C LEU A 114 -7.82 -2.03 -5.66
N SER A 115 -7.77 -2.06 -4.33
CA SER A 115 -7.76 -3.30 -3.54
C SER A 115 -9.07 -4.06 -3.66
N GLU A 116 -10.22 -3.40 -3.54
CA GLU A 116 -11.55 -4.00 -3.68
C GLU A 116 -11.75 -4.66 -5.05
N LEU A 117 -11.24 -4.03 -6.09
CA LEU A 117 -11.32 -4.55 -7.46
C LEU A 117 -10.13 -5.44 -7.86
N GLN A 118 -9.21 -5.73 -6.92
CA GLN A 118 -8.05 -6.58 -7.11
C GLN A 118 -7.13 -6.10 -8.25
N ILE A 119 -6.99 -4.78 -8.42
CA ILE A 119 -6.09 -4.17 -9.38
C ILE A 119 -4.74 -3.92 -8.72
N SER A 120 -3.71 -4.63 -9.17
CA SER A 120 -2.33 -4.42 -8.71
C SER A 120 -1.77 -3.14 -9.32
N CYS A 121 -1.21 -2.26 -8.47
CA CYS A 121 -0.63 -0.99 -8.88
C CYS A 121 0.80 -0.89 -8.33
N GLU A 122 1.76 -0.60 -9.20
CA GLU A 122 3.18 -0.44 -8.81
C GLU A 122 3.42 0.92 -8.18
N SER A 123 2.91 1.98 -8.80
CA SER A 123 3.03 3.34 -8.27
C SER A 123 1.86 4.23 -8.66
N ILE A 124 1.62 5.22 -7.81
CA ILE A 124 0.63 6.29 -8.00
C ILE A 124 1.39 7.61 -7.95
N ARG A 125 1.34 8.35 -9.04
CA ARG A 125 1.97 9.68 -9.12
C ARG A 125 0.90 10.75 -9.00
N TYR A 126 1.14 11.72 -8.12
CA TYR A 126 0.35 12.93 -8.00
C TYR A 126 1.11 14.11 -8.59
N ASP A 127 0.42 14.98 -9.32
CA ASP A 127 0.95 16.29 -9.74
C ASP A 127 0.62 17.38 -8.71
N ASP A 128 1.04 18.62 -8.97
CA ASP A 128 0.82 19.77 -8.08
C ASP A 128 -0.68 20.10 -7.89
N SER A 129 -1.53 19.67 -8.80
CA SER A 129 -2.99 19.82 -8.76
C SER A 129 -3.71 18.62 -8.15
N LEU A 130 -2.97 17.65 -7.61
CA LEU A 130 -3.43 16.37 -7.08
C LEU A 130 -4.12 15.48 -8.14
N ASN A 131 -3.77 15.61 -9.41
CA ASN A 131 -4.21 14.65 -10.41
C ASN A 131 -3.40 13.35 -10.25
N ALA A 132 -4.11 12.23 -10.19
CA ALA A 132 -3.50 10.91 -10.03
C ALA A 132 -3.21 10.26 -11.38
N THR A 133 -2.03 9.63 -11.47
CA THR A 133 -1.63 8.75 -12.57
C THR A 133 -1.16 7.43 -11.99
N LEU A 134 -1.77 6.31 -12.40
CA LEU A 134 -1.36 4.96 -12.01
C LEU A 134 -0.29 4.42 -12.96
N ASN A 135 0.62 3.63 -12.41
CA ASN A 135 1.52 2.77 -13.16
C ASN A 135 1.19 1.30 -12.89
N LEU A 136 0.74 0.61 -13.92
CA LEU A 136 0.32 -0.80 -13.86
C LEU A 136 1.26 -1.67 -14.74
N GLY A 137 2.56 -1.45 -14.62
CA GLY A 137 3.56 -2.10 -15.45
C GLY A 137 3.65 -1.44 -16.83
N ASP A 138 3.23 -2.13 -17.88
CA ASP A 138 3.28 -1.61 -19.26
C ASP A 138 2.21 -0.55 -19.57
N ILE A 139 1.22 -0.39 -18.69
CA ILE A 139 0.11 0.55 -18.89
C ILE A 139 0.18 1.66 -17.86
N ARG A 140 0.17 2.89 -18.34
CA ARG A 140 -0.01 4.10 -17.54
C ARG A 140 -1.45 4.57 -17.63
N VAL A 141 -2.09 4.89 -16.49
CA VAL A 141 -3.48 5.32 -16.46
C VAL A 141 -3.60 6.70 -15.84
N LYS A 142 -4.03 7.69 -16.60
CA LYS A 142 -4.37 9.03 -16.09
C LYS A 142 -5.78 9.02 -15.52
N LEU A 143 -5.92 9.22 -14.22
CA LEU A 143 -7.22 9.31 -13.54
C LEU A 143 -7.69 10.75 -13.35
N GLY A 144 -6.75 11.72 -13.32
CA GLY A 144 -7.05 13.10 -12.98
C GLY A 144 -7.34 13.29 -11.49
N ALA A 145 -8.18 14.28 -11.16
CA ALA A 145 -8.58 14.59 -9.79
C ALA A 145 -9.48 13.49 -9.18
N ASP A 146 -9.61 13.52 -7.83
CA ASP A 146 -10.36 12.53 -7.01
C ASP A 146 -11.90 12.64 -7.18
N GLN A 147 -12.37 13.00 -8.35
CA GLN A 147 -13.79 13.01 -8.68
C GLN A 147 -14.16 11.69 -9.35
N ASP A 148 -15.27 11.09 -8.86
CA ASP A 148 -15.84 9.87 -9.44
C ASP A 148 -14.82 8.71 -9.57
N MET A 149 -13.96 8.60 -8.55
CA MET A 149 -12.83 7.67 -8.57
C MET A 149 -13.30 6.22 -8.64
N GLU A 150 -14.38 5.86 -7.93
CA GLU A 150 -14.92 4.49 -7.94
C GLU A 150 -15.38 4.08 -9.34
N GLU A 151 -16.07 4.97 -10.06
CA GLU A 151 -16.50 4.75 -11.44
C GLU A 151 -15.33 4.61 -12.41
N LYS A 152 -14.31 5.47 -12.28
CA LYS A 152 -13.08 5.40 -13.08
C LYS A 152 -12.34 4.08 -12.86
N ILE A 153 -12.21 3.63 -11.62
CA ILE A 153 -11.53 2.37 -11.29
C ILE A 153 -12.38 1.16 -11.72
N SER A 154 -13.70 1.24 -11.62
CA SER A 154 -14.61 0.22 -12.15
C SER A 154 -14.46 0.08 -13.67
N CYS A 155 -14.47 1.21 -14.37
CA CYS A 155 -14.22 1.25 -15.83
C CYS A 155 -12.82 0.68 -16.17
N LEU A 156 -11.79 1.06 -15.42
CA LEU A 156 -10.44 0.55 -15.58
C LEU A 156 -10.41 -0.98 -15.51
N ARG A 157 -11.10 -1.58 -14.53
CA ARG A 157 -11.20 -3.03 -14.38
C ARG A 157 -11.76 -3.73 -15.61
N GLU A 158 -12.76 -3.12 -16.26
CA GLU A 158 -13.37 -3.68 -17.49
C GLU A 158 -12.47 -3.54 -18.73
N ILE A 159 -11.62 -2.51 -18.75
CA ILE A 159 -10.75 -2.20 -19.86
C ILE A 159 -9.44 -2.99 -19.80
N LEU A 160 -8.84 -3.17 -18.63
CA LEU A 160 -7.53 -3.80 -18.46
C LEU A 160 -7.38 -5.15 -19.19
N PRO A 161 -8.36 -6.08 -19.13
CA PRO A 161 -8.25 -7.34 -19.87
C PRO A 161 -8.16 -7.16 -21.40
N LYS A 162 -8.76 -6.10 -21.95
CA LYS A 162 -8.74 -5.76 -23.38
C LYS A 162 -7.40 -5.16 -23.81
N LEU A 163 -6.61 -4.66 -22.86
CA LEU A 163 -5.30 -4.08 -23.09
C LEU A 163 -4.15 -5.06 -22.77
N SER A 164 -4.46 -6.32 -22.48
CA SER A 164 -3.44 -7.34 -22.15
C SER A 164 -2.42 -7.48 -23.30
N GLY A 165 -1.13 -7.39 -22.94
CA GLY A 165 -0.02 -7.47 -23.91
C GLY A 165 0.22 -6.18 -24.70
N ARG A 166 -0.51 -5.10 -24.43
CA ARG A 166 -0.28 -3.78 -25.02
C ARG A 166 0.48 -2.89 -24.06
N ARG A 167 1.21 -1.94 -24.61
CA ARG A 167 1.95 -0.92 -23.85
C ARG A 167 1.45 0.45 -24.25
N GLY A 168 1.18 1.31 -23.27
CA GLY A 168 0.68 2.64 -23.59
C GLY A 168 0.09 3.41 -22.42
N GLU A 169 -0.63 4.47 -22.78
CA GLU A 169 -1.28 5.37 -21.84
C GLU A 169 -2.80 5.36 -22.06
N LEU A 170 -3.54 5.08 -21.00
CA LEU A 170 -5.00 5.16 -20.92
C LEU A 170 -5.40 6.44 -20.21
N ASP A 171 -6.20 7.28 -20.84
CA ASP A 171 -6.69 8.53 -20.26
C ASP A 171 -8.17 8.39 -19.85
N LEU A 172 -8.39 8.39 -18.54
CA LEU A 172 -9.70 8.38 -17.87
C LEU A 172 -9.96 9.70 -17.11
N SER A 173 -9.10 10.71 -17.25
CA SER A 173 -9.21 11.97 -16.49
C SER A 173 -10.51 12.71 -16.76
N THR A 174 -11.07 12.59 -17.96
CA THR A 174 -12.32 13.26 -18.41
C THR A 174 -13.43 12.25 -18.68
N TYR A 175 -13.39 11.08 -18.07
CA TYR A 175 -14.31 9.96 -18.37
C TYR A 175 -15.79 10.34 -18.25
N LEU A 176 -16.17 11.03 -17.17
CA LEU A 176 -17.57 11.45 -16.93
C LEU A 176 -18.00 12.69 -17.73
N ASP A 177 -17.08 13.62 -17.97
CA ASP A 177 -17.37 14.83 -18.77
C ASP A 177 -17.84 14.50 -20.19
N ARG A 178 -17.53 13.32 -20.68
CA ARG A 178 -17.90 12.84 -22.03
C ARG A 178 -19.15 11.98 -22.07
N GLY A 179 -19.93 11.95 -20.97
CA GLY A 179 -21.23 11.28 -20.96
C GLY A 179 -21.20 9.76 -20.69
N GLY A 180 -20.14 9.24 -20.13
CA GLY A 180 -20.06 7.87 -19.59
C GLY A 180 -20.13 6.72 -20.62
N ARG A 181 -20.22 7.02 -21.91
CA ARG A 181 -20.26 6.02 -22.96
C ARG A 181 -18.91 5.96 -23.67
N ASP A 182 -18.10 4.93 -23.38
CA ASP A 182 -16.88 4.54 -24.11
C ASP A 182 -15.86 5.68 -24.36
N SER A 183 -15.75 6.64 -23.45
CA SER A 183 -14.95 7.85 -23.65
C SER A 183 -13.58 7.75 -22.99
N PHE A 184 -12.86 6.67 -23.23
CA PHE A 184 -11.45 6.58 -22.90
C PHE A 184 -10.58 6.71 -24.16
N ILE A 185 -9.38 7.24 -23.98
CA ILE A 185 -8.38 7.34 -25.03
C ILE A 185 -7.22 6.45 -24.63
N PHE A 186 -6.92 5.46 -25.47
CA PHE A 186 -5.72 4.65 -25.32
C PHE A 186 -4.72 5.02 -26.41
N THR A 187 -3.52 5.45 -26.00
CA THR A 187 -2.42 5.80 -26.89
C THR A 187 -1.32 4.77 -26.73
N GLU A 188 -1.07 3.99 -27.76
CA GLU A 188 0.02 3.00 -27.75
C GLU A 188 1.38 3.67 -27.76
N SER A 189 2.26 3.21 -26.87
CA SER A 189 3.70 3.57 -26.90
C SER A 189 4.41 2.68 -27.89
N LYS A 190 5.22 3.29 -28.75
CA LYS A 190 6.09 2.57 -29.71
C LYS A 190 7.27 1.90 -28.99
#